data_9deacebeb355ddb94fcbdbc4a85da9cd
#
_entry.id   9deacebeb355ddb94fcbdbc4a85da9cd
#
_cell.length_a   1.000
_cell.length_b   1.000
_cell.length_c   1.000
_cell.angle_alpha   90.00
_cell.angle_beta   90.00
_cell.angle_gamma   90.00
#
_symmetry.space_group_name_H-M   'P 1'
#
loop_
_entity.id
_entity.type
_entity.pdbx_description
1 polymer ?
#
loop_
_entity_poly.entity_id
_entity_poly.type
_entity_poly.pdbx_seq_one_letter_code
_entity_poly.pdbx_strand_id
1 'polypeptide(L)'
;MKRNLFVLLSLVVLASLVLSACGGAATPAPAPTQAPAEPTKAPEAPTVAPAEPTAAPAPAEGEYKPATDQPKKIAFFVSDLSNVFHQGQATEAQRYAKEKYGADVIIFDGKSDSATMTANVDQVVAQGMDAATLHVWDFDAAKPGVMDALSKGIIMTSFFSPLGDTGIPVARSDEAGISFAMGAEMAKKWKEAHPDEPIVMVQLGWPNHVEVKSGRTDPFVEGVLSVDPTATDLGCQDASAGPDAAKQIIKDLMTTHPEVNLIYSEASNLTVGTMAGLTEAGRGKMDNGTPLTEIVCSVDFDEVEYGQVYDPSSSLKLSMGLPPLETGRGRIDLIMDIAAGKVPMASQPAEEKFYKAYDISYWSMPQDDAASWLNTQFGTNIQ
;
A
#
# COMPACT_ATOMS: atom_id res chain seq x y z
N MET A 1 46.90 19.29 -27.17
CA MET A 1 45.88 20.28 -27.54
C MET A 1 44.54 20.14 -26.81
N LYS A 2 44.08 18.95 -26.45
CA LYS A 2 42.76 18.76 -25.77
C LYS A 2 42.73 19.28 -24.31
N ARG A 3 43.83 19.26 -23.57
CA ARG A 3 43.91 19.70 -22.15
C ARG A 3 43.77 21.20 -21.96
N ASN A 4 44.22 22.00 -22.91
CA ASN A 4 44.16 23.44 -22.85
C ASN A 4 42.75 24.01 -23.23
N LEU A 5 41.98 23.25 -23.98
CA LEU A 5 40.62 23.63 -24.36
C LEU A 5 39.65 23.51 -23.18
N PHE A 6 39.83 22.50 -22.30
CA PHE A 6 39.00 22.37 -21.05
C PHE A 6 39.28 23.47 -20.03
N VAL A 7 40.54 23.92 -19.89
CA VAL A 7 40.90 25.02 -18.98
C VAL A 7 40.31 26.36 -19.45
N LEU A 8 40.31 26.59 -20.78
CA LEU A 8 39.66 27.79 -21.33
C LEU A 8 38.15 27.81 -21.18
N LEU A 9 37.47 26.66 -21.33
CA LEU A 9 36.03 26.56 -21.14
C LEU A 9 35.62 26.78 -19.67
N SER A 10 36.41 26.24 -18.73
CA SER A 10 36.16 26.44 -17.29
C SER A 10 36.35 27.90 -16.84
N LEU A 11 37.29 28.62 -17.43
CA LEU A 11 37.51 30.06 -17.12
C LEU A 11 36.37 30.93 -17.68
N VAL A 12 35.79 30.61 -18.83
CA VAL A 12 34.67 31.36 -19.41
C VAL A 12 33.38 31.17 -18.59
N VAL A 13 33.14 29.98 -18.04
CA VAL A 13 31.97 29.69 -17.18
C VAL A 13 32.10 30.39 -15.83
N LEU A 14 33.32 30.48 -15.24
CA LEU A 14 33.53 31.23 -14.01
C LEU A 14 33.36 32.73 -14.20
N ALA A 15 33.77 33.28 -15.35
CA ALA A 15 33.63 34.71 -15.64
C ALA A 15 32.17 35.14 -15.84
N SER A 16 31.30 34.24 -16.30
CA SER A 16 29.85 34.49 -16.50
C SER A 16 29.08 34.57 -15.18
N LEU A 17 29.59 33.96 -14.10
CA LEU A 17 28.91 33.94 -12.78
C LEU A 17 29.23 35.18 -11.91
N VAL A 18 30.28 35.92 -12.23
CA VAL A 18 30.71 37.10 -11.45
C VAL A 18 30.07 38.40 -11.94
N LEU A 19 29.50 38.47 -13.14
CA LEU A 19 28.89 39.65 -13.72
C LEU A 19 27.39 39.86 -13.38
N SER A 20 26.77 38.97 -12.62
CA SER A 20 25.33 39.04 -12.27
C SER A 20 25.05 39.73 -10.91
N ALA A 21 26.06 40.26 -10.24
CA ALA A 21 25.94 40.75 -8.85
C ALA A 21 26.13 42.25 -8.66
N CYS A 22 25.74 43.09 -9.62
CA CYS A 22 25.71 44.54 -9.38
C CYS A 22 24.57 45.21 -10.17
N GLY A 23 23.43 45.43 -9.50
CA GLY A 23 22.28 46.16 -10.03
C GLY A 23 21.17 46.32 -9.00
N GLY A 24 21.48 46.84 -7.82
CA GLY A 24 20.45 47.13 -6.81
C GLY A 24 19.86 48.51 -7.07
N ALA A 25 18.60 48.58 -7.53
CA ALA A 25 17.78 49.77 -7.51
C ALA A 25 17.19 49.99 -6.10
N ALA A 26 17.34 51.17 -5.54
CA ALA A 26 16.84 51.56 -4.22
C ALA A 26 15.27 51.53 -4.21
N THR A 27 14.71 50.83 -3.24
CA THR A 27 13.27 50.83 -2.97
C THR A 27 12.90 52.12 -2.22
N PRO A 28 11.83 52.82 -2.61
CA PRO A 28 11.34 53.99 -1.86
C PRO A 28 10.72 53.54 -0.53
N ALA A 29 10.89 54.37 0.52
CA ALA A 29 10.31 54.14 1.84
C ALA A 29 8.79 54.17 1.81
N PRO A 30 8.10 53.35 2.63
CA PRO A 30 6.64 53.31 2.69
C PRO A 30 6.08 54.57 3.36
N ALA A 31 5.01 55.11 2.78
CA ALA A 31 4.24 56.21 3.34
C ALA A 31 3.50 55.80 4.62
N PRO A 32 3.19 56.71 5.54
CA PRO A 32 2.56 56.38 6.82
C PRO A 32 1.16 55.83 6.65
N THR A 33 0.91 54.67 7.26
CA THR A 33 -0.38 53.96 7.29
C THR A 33 -1.40 54.78 8.09
N GLN A 34 -2.52 55.14 7.48
CA GLN A 34 -3.70 55.66 8.19
C GLN A 34 -4.30 54.60 9.07
N ALA A 35 -4.77 55.02 10.26
CA ALA A 35 -5.47 54.15 11.21
C ALA A 35 -6.73 53.50 10.61
N PRO A 36 -7.08 52.28 11.03
CA PRO A 36 -8.25 51.60 10.51
C PRO A 36 -9.54 52.29 10.96
N ALA A 37 -10.45 52.57 10.02
CA ALA A 37 -11.81 52.96 10.30
C ALA A 37 -12.57 51.79 10.96
N GLU A 38 -13.44 52.10 11.96
CA GLU A 38 -14.33 51.13 12.59
C GLU A 38 -15.16 50.36 11.54
N PRO A 39 -15.40 49.06 11.72
CA PRO A 39 -16.16 48.26 10.76
C PRO A 39 -17.65 48.61 10.87
N THR A 40 -18.18 49.15 9.80
CA THR A 40 -19.63 49.31 9.62
C THR A 40 -20.25 47.92 9.45
N LYS A 41 -21.21 47.60 10.32
CA LYS A 41 -21.95 46.34 10.30
C LYS A 41 -22.62 46.12 8.93
N ALA A 42 -22.18 45.14 8.19
CA ALA A 42 -22.82 44.75 6.93
C ALA A 42 -24.19 44.07 7.23
N PRO A 43 -25.18 44.22 6.35
CA PRO A 43 -26.45 43.53 6.50
C PRO A 43 -26.22 42.01 6.41
N GLU A 44 -26.83 41.26 7.32
CA GLU A 44 -26.83 39.79 7.30
C GLU A 44 -27.48 39.32 5.98
N ALA A 45 -26.67 38.62 5.15
CA ALA A 45 -27.16 37.86 4.05
C ALA A 45 -28.01 36.68 4.57
N PRO A 46 -29.10 36.30 3.92
CA PRO A 46 -29.90 35.16 4.34
C PRO A 46 -29.01 33.88 4.35
N THR A 47 -28.94 33.25 5.51
CA THR A 47 -28.28 31.96 5.70
C THR A 47 -29.05 30.91 4.90
N VAL A 48 -28.56 30.62 3.70
CA VAL A 48 -29.00 29.42 2.99
C VAL A 48 -28.36 28.25 3.73
N ALA A 49 -29.19 27.39 4.32
CA ALA A 49 -28.72 26.15 4.90
C ALA A 49 -27.88 25.38 3.86
N PRO A 50 -26.74 24.76 4.25
CA PRO A 50 -26.02 23.91 3.34
C PRO A 50 -26.98 22.86 2.79
N ALA A 51 -27.13 22.78 1.47
CA ALA A 51 -27.82 21.68 0.82
C ALA A 51 -27.13 20.39 1.29
N GLU A 52 -27.90 19.48 1.89
CA GLU A 52 -27.41 18.11 2.12
C GLU A 52 -26.84 17.61 0.79
N PRO A 53 -25.65 16.95 0.80
CA PRO A 53 -25.13 16.36 -0.42
C PRO A 53 -26.19 15.41 -0.95
N THR A 54 -26.77 15.77 -2.09
CA THR A 54 -27.67 14.89 -2.81
C THR A 54 -26.85 13.65 -3.14
N ALA A 55 -27.17 12.52 -2.48
CA ALA A 55 -26.57 11.24 -2.83
C ALA A 55 -26.69 11.09 -4.36
N ALA A 56 -25.58 10.80 -5.03
CA ALA A 56 -25.61 10.46 -6.44
C ALA A 56 -26.68 9.38 -6.63
N PRO A 57 -27.53 9.47 -7.68
CA PRO A 57 -28.53 8.45 -7.90
C PRO A 57 -27.82 7.10 -7.95
N ALA A 58 -28.27 6.16 -7.12
CA ALA A 58 -27.81 4.77 -7.19
C ALA A 58 -27.89 4.35 -8.66
N PRO A 59 -26.89 3.62 -9.21
CA PRO A 59 -26.96 3.10 -10.56
C PRO A 59 -28.32 2.41 -10.71
N ALA A 60 -29.04 2.68 -11.77
CA ALA A 60 -30.27 1.97 -12.07
C ALA A 60 -29.94 0.48 -11.96
N GLU A 61 -30.70 -0.28 -11.17
CA GLU A 61 -30.57 -1.73 -11.02
C GLU A 61 -30.73 -2.38 -12.40
N GLY A 62 -29.68 -2.31 -13.21
CA GLY A 62 -29.53 -3.12 -14.39
C GLY A 62 -29.09 -4.48 -13.90
N GLU A 63 -29.91 -5.51 -14.16
CA GLU A 63 -29.53 -6.88 -13.91
C GLU A 63 -28.35 -7.22 -14.83
N TYR A 64 -27.12 -6.97 -14.34
CA TYR A 64 -25.90 -7.30 -15.08
C TYR A 64 -25.78 -8.82 -15.21
N LYS A 65 -25.67 -9.32 -16.46
CA LYS A 65 -25.51 -10.73 -16.75
C LYS A 65 -24.21 -10.98 -17.50
N PRO A 66 -23.46 -12.04 -17.13
CA PRO A 66 -22.31 -12.45 -17.92
C PRO A 66 -22.68 -12.72 -19.38
N ALA A 67 -21.82 -12.25 -20.28
CA ALA A 67 -21.94 -12.55 -21.72
C ALA A 67 -21.59 -14.01 -22.03
N THR A 68 -20.87 -14.69 -21.11
CA THR A 68 -20.49 -16.09 -21.22
C THR A 68 -20.52 -16.76 -19.86
N ASP A 69 -20.91 -18.03 -19.82
CA ASP A 69 -20.81 -18.93 -18.64
C ASP A 69 -19.44 -19.64 -18.56
N GLN A 70 -18.56 -19.45 -19.54
CA GLN A 70 -17.24 -20.04 -19.63
C GLN A 70 -16.20 -19.03 -20.11
N PRO A 71 -15.81 -18.07 -19.26
CA PRO A 71 -14.79 -17.10 -19.61
C PRO A 71 -13.47 -17.82 -19.94
N LYS A 72 -12.87 -17.46 -21.10
CA LYS A 72 -11.65 -18.06 -21.61
C LYS A 72 -10.49 -17.06 -21.67
N LYS A 73 -10.77 -15.78 -21.65
CA LYS A 73 -9.77 -14.72 -21.72
C LYS A 73 -9.96 -13.76 -20.53
N ILE A 74 -9.09 -13.86 -19.54
CA ILE A 74 -9.23 -13.19 -18.25
C ILE A 74 -8.11 -12.17 -18.07
N ALA A 75 -8.44 -10.94 -17.76
CA ALA A 75 -7.50 -9.92 -17.33
C ALA A 75 -7.26 -10.03 -15.82
N PHE A 76 -6.00 -10.15 -15.42
CA PHE A 76 -5.59 -10.24 -14.03
C PHE A 76 -4.66 -9.08 -13.69
N PHE A 77 -5.17 -8.17 -12.87
CA PHE A 77 -4.45 -6.96 -12.49
C PHE A 77 -3.65 -7.18 -11.21
N VAL A 78 -2.43 -6.65 -11.21
CA VAL A 78 -1.58 -6.54 -10.04
C VAL A 78 -1.12 -5.09 -9.90
N SER A 79 -0.85 -4.65 -8.67
CA SER A 79 -0.35 -3.28 -8.47
C SER A 79 1.07 -3.11 -8.97
N ASP A 80 1.93 -4.12 -8.76
CA ASP A 80 3.34 -4.08 -9.21
C ASP A 80 3.93 -5.49 -9.26
N LEU A 81 4.47 -5.87 -10.41
CA LEU A 81 5.17 -7.15 -10.57
C LEU A 81 6.57 -7.19 -9.95
N SER A 82 7.10 -6.08 -9.42
CA SER A 82 8.33 -6.12 -8.64
C SER A 82 8.13 -6.73 -7.24
N ASN A 83 6.88 -6.77 -6.75
CA ASN A 83 6.52 -7.39 -5.48
C ASN A 83 6.30 -8.92 -5.67
N VAL A 84 6.99 -9.74 -4.86
CA VAL A 84 6.96 -11.21 -4.95
C VAL A 84 5.57 -11.79 -4.67
N PHE A 85 4.77 -11.17 -3.81
CA PHE A 85 3.39 -11.56 -3.56
C PHE A 85 2.54 -11.46 -4.84
N HIS A 86 2.66 -10.35 -5.58
CA HIS A 86 1.94 -10.17 -6.84
C HIS A 86 2.45 -11.08 -7.96
N GLN A 87 3.77 -11.37 -7.99
CA GLN A 87 4.33 -12.38 -8.89
C GLN A 87 3.73 -13.76 -8.63
N GLY A 88 3.66 -14.16 -7.35
CA GLY A 88 3.06 -15.43 -6.93
C GLY A 88 1.59 -15.53 -7.34
N GLN A 89 0.79 -14.48 -7.06
CA GLN A 89 -0.61 -14.42 -7.49
C GLN A 89 -0.78 -14.57 -9.01
N ALA A 90 -0.02 -13.79 -9.78
CA ALA A 90 -0.11 -13.76 -11.23
C ALA A 90 0.28 -15.11 -11.87
N THR A 91 1.39 -15.68 -11.43
CA THR A 91 1.90 -16.98 -11.91
C THR A 91 0.90 -18.09 -11.61
N GLU A 92 0.37 -18.11 -10.38
CA GLU A 92 -0.59 -19.14 -9.99
C GLU A 92 -1.95 -18.96 -10.68
N ALA A 93 -2.42 -17.73 -10.86
CA ALA A 93 -3.65 -17.46 -11.59
C ALA A 93 -3.56 -17.99 -13.04
N GLN A 94 -2.43 -17.75 -13.74
CA GLN A 94 -2.20 -18.26 -15.08
C GLN A 94 -2.21 -19.80 -15.12
N ARG A 95 -1.45 -20.43 -14.23
CA ARG A 95 -1.36 -21.90 -14.14
C ARG A 95 -2.74 -22.51 -13.82
N TYR A 96 -3.38 -22.03 -12.76
CA TYR A 96 -4.64 -22.58 -12.26
C TYR A 96 -5.81 -22.40 -13.22
N ALA A 97 -5.96 -21.21 -13.82
CA ALA A 97 -7.01 -20.97 -14.80
C ALA A 97 -6.85 -21.89 -16.03
N LYS A 98 -5.61 -22.10 -16.49
CA LYS A 98 -5.34 -22.97 -17.62
C LYS A 98 -5.64 -24.43 -17.31
N GLU A 99 -5.14 -24.92 -16.17
CA GLU A 99 -5.31 -26.35 -15.80
C GLU A 99 -6.74 -26.70 -15.44
N LYS A 100 -7.41 -25.86 -14.65
CA LYS A 100 -8.75 -26.17 -14.13
C LYS A 100 -9.88 -25.80 -15.09
N TYR A 101 -9.76 -24.66 -15.80
CA TYR A 101 -10.84 -24.09 -16.59
C TYR A 101 -10.53 -23.97 -18.08
N GLY A 102 -9.30 -24.26 -18.50
CA GLY A 102 -8.85 -24.06 -19.87
C GLY A 102 -8.92 -22.61 -20.32
N ALA A 103 -8.78 -21.66 -19.38
CA ALA A 103 -8.79 -20.22 -19.62
C ALA A 103 -7.38 -19.66 -19.68
N ASP A 104 -7.19 -18.62 -20.50
CA ASP A 104 -5.94 -17.88 -20.60
C ASP A 104 -6.02 -16.59 -19.77
N VAL A 105 -5.00 -16.37 -18.95
CA VAL A 105 -4.90 -15.17 -18.08
C VAL A 105 -3.82 -14.24 -18.63
N ILE A 106 -4.21 -12.98 -18.85
CA ILE A 106 -3.34 -11.90 -19.29
C ILE A 106 -3.09 -11.00 -18.08
N ILE A 107 -1.81 -10.81 -17.73
CA ILE A 107 -1.42 -9.99 -16.58
C ILE A 107 -1.33 -8.53 -16.99
N PHE A 108 -1.95 -7.67 -16.19
CA PHE A 108 -1.90 -6.22 -16.29
C PHE A 108 -1.12 -5.68 -15.09
N ASP A 109 0.11 -5.25 -15.35
CA ASP A 109 1.00 -4.66 -14.35
C ASP A 109 0.67 -3.17 -14.16
N GLY A 110 0.35 -2.77 -12.94
CA GLY A 110 0.06 -1.40 -12.56
C GLY A 110 1.30 -0.55 -12.32
N LYS A 111 2.47 -1.17 -12.12
CA LYS A 111 3.78 -0.52 -11.90
C LYS A 111 3.78 0.47 -10.73
N SER A 112 2.99 0.22 -9.71
CA SER A 112 2.76 1.15 -8.58
C SER A 112 2.34 2.56 -9.02
N ASP A 113 1.66 2.67 -10.18
CA ASP A 113 1.22 3.93 -10.77
C ASP A 113 -0.29 3.93 -11.03
N SER A 114 -1.02 4.80 -10.33
CA SER A 114 -2.48 4.86 -10.38
C SER A 114 -3.02 5.16 -11.77
N ALA A 115 -2.34 6.00 -12.55
CA ALA A 115 -2.76 6.33 -13.92
C ALA A 115 -2.59 5.12 -14.85
N THR A 116 -1.51 4.36 -14.70
CA THR A 116 -1.29 3.09 -15.41
C THR A 116 -2.37 2.07 -15.07
N MET A 117 -2.69 1.89 -13.79
CA MET A 117 -3.75 0.98 -13.34
C MET A 117 -5.10 1.35 -13.96
N THR A 118 -5.47 2.62 -13.94
CA THR A 118 -6.71 3.13 -14.54
C THR A 118 -6.73 2.92 -16.05
N ALA A 119 -5.65 3.26 -16.76
CA ALA A 119 -5.55 3.05 -18.21
C ALA A 119 -5.64 1.57 -18.61
N ASN A 120 -5.16 0.67 -17.76
CA ASN A 120 -5.28 -0.77 -17.96
C ASN A 120 -6.76 -1.24 -17.95
N VAL A 121 -7.65 -0.57 -17.20
CA VAL A 121 -9.08 -0.92 -17.16
C VAL A 121 -9.73 -0.76 -18.54
N ASP A 122 -9.39 0.30 -19.27
CA ASP A 122 -9.90 0.52 -20.62
C ASP A 122 -9.48 -0.58 -21.62
N GLN A 123 -8.34 -1.24 -21.35
CA GLN A 123 -7.84 -2.34 -22.17
C GLN A 123 -8.69 -3.61 -22.04
N VAL A 124 -9.43 -3.78 -20.95
CA VAL A 124 -10.31 -4.95 -20.75
C VAL A 124 -11.31 -5.06 -21.90
N VAL A 125 -11.99 -3.98 -22.21
CA VAL A 125 -12.94 -3.92 -23.33
C VAL A 125 -12.22 -3.93 -24.68
N ALA A 126 -11.18 -3.10 -24.83
CA ALA A 126 -10.47 -2.94 -26.09
C ALA A 126 -9.83 -4.24 -26.59
N GLN A 127 -9.35 -5.09 -25.67
CA GLN A 127 -8.75 -6.38 -26.02
C GLN A 127 -9.75 -7.55 -26.03
N GLY A 128 -11.04 -7.29 -25.80
CA GLY A 128 -12.08 -8.33 -25.80
C GLY A 128 -11.85 -9.39 -24.75
N MET A 129 -11.67 -8.98 -23.48
CA MET A 129 -11.65 -9.88 -22.35
C MET A 129 -13.04 -10.38 -22.02
N ASP A 130 -13.16 -11.62 -21.56
CA ASP A 130 -14.42 -12.16 -21.06
C ASP A 130 -14.65 -11.77 -19.59
N ALA A 131 -13.56 -11.58 -18.86
CA ALA A 131 -13.58 -11.22 -17.44
C ALA A 131 -12.32 -10.44 -17.02
N ALA A 132 -12.43 -9.71 -15.89
CA ALA A 132 -11.31 -9.04 -15.25
C ALA A 132 -11.41 -9.13 -13.73
N THR A 133 -10.26 -9.29 -13.07
CA THR A 133 -10.09 -9.08 -11.63
C THR A 133 -9.11 -7.94 -11.43
N LEU A 134 -9.62 -6.81 -10.95
CA LEU A 134 -8.92 -5.55 -10.91
C LEU A 134 -8.08 -5.39 -9.65
N HIS A 135 -7.01 -4.61 -9.73
CA HIS A 135 -6.30 -4.02 -8.61
C HIS A 135 -5.99 -2.59 -9.03
N VAL A 136 -6.79 -1.64 -8.56
CA VAL A 136 -6.70 -0.22 -8.89
C VAL A 136 -6.75 0.62 -7.63
N TRP A 137 -6.09 1.79 -7.64
CA TRP A 137 -6.01 2.69 -6.49
C TRP A 137 -6.92 3.93 -6.64
N ASP A 138 -7.19 4.36 -7.86
CA ASP A 138 -8.11 5.47 -8.14
C ASP A 138 -9.45 4.88 -8.63
N PHE A 139 -10.39 4.76 -7.69
CA PHE A 139 -11.68 4.13 -7.95
C PHE A 139 -12.58 5.01 -8.82
N ASP A 140 -12.55 6.32 -8.59
CA ASP A 140 -13.38 7.26 -9.36
C ASP A 140 -12.92 7.31 -10.81
N ALA A 141 -11.61 7.31 -11.06
CA ALA A 141 -11.06 7.26 -12.40
C ALA A 141 -11.31 5.91 -13.10
N ALA A 142 -11.29 4.78 -12.38
CA ALA A 142 -11.53 3.45 -12.94
C ALA A 142 -13.02 3.17 -13.22
N LYS A 143 -13.93 3.78 -12.48
CA LYS A 143 -15.37 3.51 -12.51
C LYS A 143 -15.99 3.56 -13.91
N PRO A 144 -15.74 4.56 -14.76
CA PRO A 144 -16.32 4.59 -16.12
C PRO A 144 -15.96 3.36 -16.95
N GLY A 145 -14.71 2.92 -16.91
CA GLY A 145 -14.24 1.71 -17.61
C GLY A 145 -14.88 0.44 -17.08
N VAL A 146 -15.04 0.34 -15.73
CA VAL A 146 -15.74 -0.78 -15.09
C VAL A 146 -17.21 -0.84 -15.55
N MET A 147 -17.93 0.28 -15.52
CA MET A 147 -19.32 0.35 -15.92
C MET A 147 -19.50 0.05 -17.42
N ASP A 148 -18.57 0.48 -18.27
CA ASP A 148 -18.57 0.14 -19.69
C ASP A 148 -18.39 -1.38 -19.88
N ALA A 149 -17.45 -2.01 -19.18
CA ALA A 149 -17.24 -3.46 -19.22
C ALA A 149 -18.48 -4.24 -18.74
N LEU A 150 -19.07 -3.85 -17.61
CA LEU A 150 -20.30 -4.45 -17.08
C LEU A 150 -21.45 -4.37 -18.07
N SER A 151 -21.62 -3.22 -18.76
CA SER A 151 -22.68 -3.03 -19.76
C SER A 151 -22.56 -3.98 -20.96
N LYS A 152 -21.38 -4.51 -21.22
CA LYS A 152 -21.06 -5.49 -22.26
C LYS A 152 -21.10 -6.94 -21.77
N GLY A 153 -21.47 -7.16 -20.50
CA GLY A 153 -21.52 -8.49 -19.90
C GLY A 153 -20.14 -9.07 -19.56
N ILE A 154 -19.08 -8.25 -19.56
CA ILE A 154 -17.75 -8.65 -19.08
C ILE A 154 -17.82 -8.81 -17.57
N ILE A 155 -17.38 -9.96 -17.05
CA ILE A 155 -17.35 -10.22 -15.61
C ILE A 155 -16.26 -9.37 -14.98
N MET A 156 -16.64 -8.53 -13.98
CA MET A 156 -15.72 -7.66 -13.28
C MET A 156 -15.68 -8.01 -11.80
N THR A 157 -14.48 -8.14 -11.24
CA THR A 157 -14.25 -8.24 -9.80
C THR A 157 -13.10 -7.31 -9.40
N SER A 158 -12.97 -6.99 -8.12
CA SER A 158 -11.81 -6.29 -7.62
C SER A 158 -11.01 -7.14 -6.64
N PHE A 159 -9.78 -6.74 -6.39
CA PHE A 159 -8.90 -7.30 -5.37
C PHE A 159 -8.45 -6.19 -4.44
N PHE A 160 -8.36 -6.49 -3.15
CA PHE A 160 -7.95 -5.62 -2.05
C PHE A 160 -8.97 -4.52 -1.75
N SER A 161 -9.35 -3.70 -2.71
CA SER A 161 -10.21 -2.54 -2.50
C SER A 161 -11.56 -2.69 -3.19
N PRO A 162 -12.68 -2.41 -2.51
CA PRO A 162 -13.99 -2.33 -3.17
C PRO A 162 -14.03 -1.15 -4.14
N LEU A 163 -14.70 -1.30 -5.28
CA LEU A 163 -14.88 -0.21 -6.23
C LEU A 163 -16.22 0.54 -5.96
N GLY A 164 -16.36 1.11 -4.78
CA GLY A 164 -17.46 1.98 -4.41
C GLY A 164 -18.85 1.39 -4.73
N ASP A 165 -19.67 2.16 -5.43
CA ASP A 165 -21.05 1.83 -5.79
C ASP A 165 -21.21 0.99 -7.08
N THR A 166 -20.11 0.50 -7.67
CA THR A 166 -20.20 -0.40 -8.84
C THR A 166 -20.83 -1.74 -8.51
N GLY A 167 -20.78 -2.15 -7.24
CA GLY A 167 -21.34 -3.42 -6.75
C GLY A 167 -20.60 -4.66 -7.22
N ILE A 168 -19.44 -4.53 -7.89
CA ILE A 168 -18.65 -5.70 -8.31
C ILE A 168 -18.07 -6.42 -7.08
N PRO A 169 -18.04 -7.78 -7.08
CA PRO A 169 -17.50 -8.55 -6.00
C PRO A 169 -16.01 -8.23 -5.74
N VAL A 170 -15.62 -8.22 -4.46
CA VAL A 170 -14.25 -7.94 -4.04
C VAL A 170 -13.63 -9.15 -3.32
N ALA A 171 -12.41 -9.49 -3.70
CA ALA A 171 -11.55 -10.44 -3.00
C ALA A 171 -10.55 -9.66 -2.16
N ARG A 172 -10.46 -9.92 -0.83
CA ARG A 172 -9.58 -9.19 0.08
C ARG A 172 -9.06 -10.08 1.21
N SER A 173 -7.97 -9.69 1.83
CA SER A 173 -7.47 -10.34 3.03
C SER A 173 -8.04 -9.66 4.28
N ASP A 174 -8.24 -10.43 5.35
CA ASP A 174 -8.59 -9.89 6.67
C ASP A 174 -7.30 -9.44 7.37
N GLU A 175 -6.86 -8.22 7.08
CA GLU A 175 -5.59 -7.68 7.53
C GLU A 175 -5.70 -6.95 8.87
N ALA A 176 -6.86 -6.33 9.17
CA ALA A 176 -7.01 -5.46 10.31
C ALA A 176 -6.78 -6.18 11.65
N GLY A 177 -7.33 -7.39 11.80
CA GLY A 177 -7.11 -8.20 13.00
C GLY A 177 -5.65 -8.57 13.22
N ILE A 178 -4.92 -8.88 12.15
CA ILE A 178 -3.49 -9.21 12.22
C ILE A 178 -2.66 -7.96 12.53
N SER A 179 -2.92 -6.82 11.86
CA SER A 179 -2.22 -5.57 12.15
C SER A 179 -2.38 -5.13 13.60
N PHE A 180 -3.60 -5.25 14.15
CA PHE A 180 -3.86 -5.00 15.57
C PHE A 180 -3.04 -5.93 16.47
N ALA A 181 -3.03 -7.24 16.18
CA ALA A 181 -2.29 -8.22 16.97
C ALA A 181 -0.78 -7.94 16.94
N MET A 182 -0.22 -7.63 15.78
CA MET A 182 1.19 -7.27 15.61
C MET A 182 1.56 -6.02 16.43
N GLY A 183 0.75 -4.95 16.36
CA GLY A 183 0.97 -3.74 17.15
C GLY A 183 0.96 -4.03 18.66
N ALA A 184 -0.01 -4.82 19.12
CA ALA A 184 -0.12 -5.22 20.53
C ALA A 184 1.07 -6.11 20.98
N GLU A 185 1.53 -7.05 20.15
CA GLU A 185 2.67 -7.91 20.45
C GLU A 185 3.96 -7.09 20.53
N MET A 186 4.23 -6.22 19.56
CA MET A 186 5.39 -5.34 19.56
C MET A 186 5.45 -4.46 20.81
N ALA A 187 4.34 -3.84 21.18
CA ALA A 187 4.25 -3.01 22.37
C ALA A 187 4.54 -3.82 23.65
N LYS A 188 4.00 -5.04 23.76
CA LYS A 188 4.29 -5.94 24.90
C LYS A 188 5.77 -6.29 24.95
N LYS A 189 6.37 -6.68 23.82
CA LYS A 189 7.79 -7.06 23.75
C LYS A 189 8.72 -5.90 24.06
N TRP A 190 8.36 -4.70 23.60
CA TRP A 190 9.09 -3.49 23.98
C TRP A 190 9.04 -3.25 25.50
N LYS A 191 7.84 -3.25 26.11
CA LYS A 191 7.66 -3.04 27.54
C LYS A 191 8.25 -4.14 28.42
N GLU A 192 8.32 -5.37 27.94
CA GLU A 192 9.02 -6.47 28.63
C GLU A 192 10.53 -6.19 28.72
N ALA A 193 11.14 -5.62 27.68
CA ALA A 193 12.56 -5.31 27.62
C ALA A 193 12.88 -3.93 28.25
N HIS A 194 12.01 -2.95 28.08
CA HIS A 194 12.19 -1.54 28.44
C HIS A 194 10.96 -1.00 29.20
N PRO A 195 10.70 -1.44 30.45
CA PRO A 195 9.48 -1.13 31.19
C PRO A 195 9.25 0.37 31.43
N ASP A 196 10.33 1.11 31.59
CA ASP A 196 10.30 2.56 31.91
C ASP A 196 10.43 3.47 30.67
N GLU A 197 10.73 2.91 29.50
CA GLU A 197 10.87 3.69 28.28
C GLU A 197 9.52 3.90 27.57
N PRO A 198 9.22 5.12 27.07
CA PRO A 198 8.03 5.36 26.29
C PRO A 198 8.09 4.64 24.96
N ILE A 199 6.91 4.27 24.43
CA ILE A 199 6.78 3.79 23.06
C ILE A 199 6.62 5.00 22.15
N VAL A 200 7.43 5.04 21.08
CA VAL A 200 7.30 5.98 19.96
C VAL A 200 7.28 5.17 18.67
N MET A 201 6.14 5.21 17.98
CA MET A 201 5.91 4.41 16.78
C MET A 201 5.82 5.26 15.51
N VAL A 202 6.12 4.62 14.39
CA VAL A 202 6.00 5.19 13.05
C VAL A 202 5.60 4.08 12.07
N GLN A 203 4.85 4.46 11.04
CA GLN A 203 4.51 3.56 9.93
C GLN A 203 5.13 4.11 8.64
N LEU A 204 5.54 3.22 7.73
CA LEU A 204 6.04 3.54 6.40
C LEU A 204 5.16 2.84 5.37
N GLY A 205 4.49 3.64 4.53
CA GLY A 205 3.53 3.06 3.58
C GLY A 205 2.85 4.11 2.71
N TRP A 206 1.53 4.02 2.64
CA TRP A 206 0.67 4.85 1.78
C TRP A 206 -0.35 5.63 2.62
N PRO A 207 0.02 6.78 3.23
CA PRO A 207 -0.83 7.49 4.20
C PRO A 207 -2.19 7.94 3.65
N ASN A 208 -2.30 8.10 2.34
CA ASN A 208 -3.54 8.53 1.67
C ASN A 208 -4.35 7.37 1.06
N HIS A 209 -3.91 6.13 1.20
CA HIS A 209 -4.63 4.96 0.67
C HIS A 209 -5.62 4.44 1.72
N VAL A 210 -6.91 4.59 1.46
CA VAL A 210 -7.99 4.33 2.43
C VAL A 210 -7.94 2.91 2.98
N GLU A 211 -7.78 1.90 2.12
CA GLU A 211 -7.79 0.49 2.51
C GLU A 211 -6.51 0.09 3.25
N VAL A 212 -5.34 0.62 2.86
CA VAL A 212 -4.10 0.41 3.62
C VAL A 212 -4.24 1.03 5.00
N LYS A 213 -4.75 2.26 5.07
CA LYS A 213 -4.97 2.93 6.35
C LYS A 213 -5.91 2.13 7.26
N SER A 214 -7.07 1.73 6.77
CA SER A 214 -8.08 1.01 7.56
C SER A 214 -7.73 -0.45 7.85
N GLY A 215 -6.95 -1.11 6.97
CA GLY A 215 -6.55 -2.51 7.13
C GLY A 215 -5.21 -2.69 7.85
N ARG A 216 -4.31 -1.72 7.78
CA ARG A 216 -2.94 -1.83 8.31
C ARG A 216 -2.61 -0.75 9.32
N THR A 217 -2.56 0.52 8.90
CA THR A 217 -2.07 1.63 9.74
C THR A 217 -2.88 1.81 11.02
N ASP A 218 -4.20 2.08 10.91
CA ASP A 218 -5.05 2.38 12.06
C ASP A 218 -5.15 1.20 13.03
N PRO A 219 -5.39 -0.06 12.59
CA PRO A 219 -5.43 -1.20 13.50
C PRO A 219 -4.08 -1.47 14.21
N PHE A 220 -2.94 -1.25 13.54
CA PHE A 220 -1.64 -1.36 14.19
C PHE A 220 -1.49 -0.35 15.33
N VAL A 221 -1.82 0.91 15.07
CA VAL A 221 -1.79 1.98 16.09
C VAL A 221 -2.72 1.64 17.26
N GLU A 222 -3.96 1.19 16.98
CA GLU A 222 -4.90 0.74 18.00
C GLU A 222 -4.34 -0.44 18.82
N GLY A 223 -3.66 -1.37 18.18
CA GLY A 223 -2.98 -2.50 18.83
C GLY A 223 -1.92 -2.04 19.82
N VAL A 224 -1.04 -1.12 19.42
CA VAL A 224 -0.03 -0.52 20.30
C VAL A 224 -0.68 0.21 21.48
N LEU A 225 -1.66 1.09 21.19
CA LEU A 225 -2.37 1.88 22.22
C LEU A 225 -3.19 1.02 23.18
N SER A 226 -3.59 -0.19 22.78
CA SER A 226 -4.27 -1.14 23.67
C SER A 226 -3.37 -1.65 24.81
N VAL A 227 -2.04 -1.61 24.59
CA VAL A 227 -1.02 -2.03 25.57
C VAL A 227 -0.43 -0.84 26.29
N ASP A 228 -0.07 0.22 25.58
CA ASP A 228 0.43 1.48 26.15
C ASP A 228 -0.37 2.68 25.61
N PRO A 229 -1.42 3.11 26.34
CA PRO A 229 -2.22 4.27 25.92
C PRO A 229 -1.45 5.60 25.89
N THR A 230 -0.20 5.61 26.37
CA THR A 230 0.66 6.82 26.39
C THR A 230 1.67 6.81 25.22
N ALA A 231 1.65 5.77 24.38
CA ALA A 231 2.51 5.68 23.22
C ALA A 231 2.31 6.87 22.27
N THR A 232 3.41 7.35 21.70
CA THR A 232 3.39 8.44 20.73
C THR A 232 3.39 7.87 19.32
N ASP A 233 2.46 8.29 18.49
CA ASP A 233 2.40 7.97 17.07
C ASP A 233 2.90 9.16 16.24
N LEU A 234 3.97 8.94 15.43
CA LEU A 234 4.49 9.94 14.51
C LEU A 234 3.75 9.93 13.15
N GLY A 235 2.80 9.03 12.99
CA GLY A 235 1.97 8.86 11.80
C GLY A 235 2.67 8.13 10.66
N CYS A 236 1.88 7.78 9.65
CA CYS A 236 2.37 7.07 8.47
C CYS A 236 3.17 8.02 7.56
N GLN A 237 4.41 7.66 7.28
CA GLN A 237 5.31 8.36 6.36
C GLN A 237 5.12 7.82 4.94
N ASP A 238 5.06 8.72 3.96
CA ASP A 238 4.87 8.33 2.56
C ASP A 238 6.12 7.69 1.98
N ALA A 239 6.11 6.37 1.92
CA ALA A 239 7.15 5.53 1.33
C ALA A 239 6.72 4.93 -0.02
N SER A 240 5.63 5.41 -0.62
CA SER A 240 5.03 4.87 -1.86
C SER A 240 6.00 4.82 -3.05
N ALA A 241 7.06 5.65 -3.03
CA ALA A 241 8.13 5.61 -4.04
C ALA A 241 9.09 4.41 -3.91
N GLY A 242 8.89 3.53 -2.92
CA GLY A 242 9.59 2.26 -2.81
C GLY A 242 10.73 2.22 -1.79
N PRO A 243 11.62 1.19 -1.87
CA PRO A 243 12.60 0.90 -0.83
C PRO A 243 13.62 2.02 -0.60
N ASP A 244 14.03 2.75 -1.63
CA ASP A 244 14.97 3.86 -1.46
C ASP A 244 14.35 5.02 -0.68
N ALA A 245 13.05 5.29 -0.87
CA ALA A 245 12.31 6.27 -0.09
C ALA A 245 12.19 5.83 1.38
N ALA A 246 11.79 4.58 1.63
CA ALA A 246 11.71 4.02 2.98
C ALA A 246 13.07 4.11 3.71
N LYS A 247 14.16 3.77 3.02
CA LYS A 247 15.52 3.89 3.57
C LYS A 247 15.87 5.33 3.96
N GLN A 248 15.57 6.30 3.09
CA GLN A 248 15.88 7.70 3.39
C GLN A 248 15.03 8.22 4.55
N ILE A 249 13.73 7.89 4.59
CA ILE A 249 12.83 8.25 5.69
C ILE A 249 13.37 7.73 7.02
N ILE A 250 13.79 6.48 7.10
CA ILE A 250 14.35 5.90 8.33
C ILE A 250 15.63 6.63 8.75
N LYS A 251 16.54 6.95 7.83
CA LYS A 251 17.78 7.69 8.16
C LYS A 251 17.49 9.08 8.74
N ASP A 252 16.50 9.75 8.17
CA ASP A 252 16.08 11.06 8.62
C ASP A 252 15.39 10.97 10.00
N LEU A 253 14.52 9.98 10.20
CA LEU A 253 13.87 9.70 11.48
C LEU A 253 14.87 9.36 12.59
N MET A 254 15.85 8.49 12.33
CA MET A 254 16.87 8.16 13.34
C MET A 254 17.73 9.38 13.75
N THR A 255 17.72 10.44 12.95
CA THR A 255 18.41 11.71 13.27
C THR A 255 17.49 12.68 13.99
N THR A 256 16.24 12.82 13.55
CA THR A 256 15.27 13.81 14.07
C THR A 256 14.43 13.28 15.21
N HIS A 257 14.19 11.97 15.25
CA HIS A 257 13.40 11.24 16.23
C HIS A 257 14.13 9.96 16.68
N PRO A 258 15.31 10.10 17.34
CA PRO A 258 16.10 8.94 17.78
C PRO A 258 15.39 8.08 18.84
N GLU A 259 14.30 8.57 19.40
CA GLU A 259 13.42 7.88 20.35
C GLU A 259 12.47 6.87 19.70
N VAL A 260 12.32 6.84 18.36
CA VAL A 260 11.48 5.86 17.65
C VAL A 260 11.97 4.45 17.95
N ASN A 261 11.03 3.57 18.35
CA ASN A 261 11.34 2.21 18.75
C ASN A 261 10.37 1.13 18.23
N LEU A 262 9.19 1.51 17.72
CA LEU A 262 8.32 0.58 16.97
C LEU A 262 8.13 1.09 15.53
N ILE A 263 8.42 0.24 14.55
CA ILE A 263 8.35 0.59 13.13
C ILE A 263 7.48 -0.43 12.40
N TYR A 264 6.42 0.04 11.74
CA TYR A 264 5.62 -0.77 10.85
C TYR A 264 5.92 -0.43 9.39
N SER A 265 6.44 -1.39 8.66
CA SER A 265 6.68 -1.28 7.22
C SER A 265 5.56 -1.99 6.47
N GLU A 266 4.69 -1.25 5.79
CA GLU A 266 3.39 -1.75 5.30
C GLU A 266 3.48 -2.64 4.04
N ALA A 267 4.70 -3.01 3.61
CA ALA A 267 4.95 -4.00 2.55
C ALA A 267 6.40 -4.51 2.60
N SER A 268 6.66 -5.71 2.11
CA SER A 268 7.99 -6.35 2.14
C SER A 268 9.06 -5.56 1.38
N ASN A 269 8.73 -4.97 0.24
CA ASN A 269 9.66 -4.13 -0.51
C ASN A 269 10.08 -2.86 0.26
N LEU A 270 9.19 -2.27 1.07
CA LEU A 270 9.51 -1.14 1.94
C LEU A 270 10.37 -1.58 3.11
N THR A 271 10.15 -2.79 3.62
CA THR A 271 10.93 -3.39 4.71
C THR A 271 12.41 -3.53 4.36
N VAL A 272 12.72 -3.86 3.11
CA VAL A 272 14.11 -3.88 2.61
C VAL A 272 14.79 -2.52 2.82
N GLY A 273 14.10 -1.43 2.47
CA GLY A 273 14.59 -0.06 2.69
C GLY A 273 14.69 0.30 4.16
N THR A 274 13.66 -0.03 4.95
CA THR A 274 13.61 0.20 6.39
C THR A 274 14.80 -0.43 7.09
N MET A 275 15.05 -1.71 6.87
CA MET A 275 16.16 -2.45 7.48
C MET A 275 17.53 -1.92 7.03
N ALA A 276 17.66 -1.53 5.76
CA ALA A 276 18.89 -0.90 5.25
C ALA A 276 19.14 0.46 5.92
N GLY A 277 18.08 1.27 6.10
CA GLY A 277 18.17 2.58 6.77
C GLY A 277 18.59 2.45 8.24
N LEU A 278 17.99 1.51 8.98
CA LEU A 278 18.38 1.19 10.36
C LEU A 278 19.84 0.72 10.46
N THR A 279 20.25 -0.18 9.56
CA THR A 279 21.64 -0.68 9.53
C THR A 279 22.64 0.46 9.31
N GLU A 280 22.38 1.37 8.34
CA GLU A 280 23.25 2.51 8.08
C GLU A 280 23.28 3.52 9.25
N ALA A 281 22.19 3.64 10.00
CA ALA A 281 22.11 4.44 11.21
C ALA A 281 22.76 3.76 12.44
N GLY A 282 23.24 2.51 12.30
CA GLY A 282 23.78 1.72 13.40
C GLY A 282 22.74 1.24 14.41
N ARG A 283 21.47 1.18 13.98
CA ARG A 283 20.26 0.82 14.72
C ARG A 283 19.72 -0.56 14.29
N GLY A 284 18.53 -0.92 14.68
CA GLY A 284 17.91 -2.20 14.35
C GLY A 284 18.55 -3.39 15.06
N LYS A 285 18.91 -3.25 16.34
CA LYS A 285 19.68 -4.24 17.10
C LYS A 285 18.79 -5.04 18.05
N MET A 286 19.05 -6.34 18.09
CA MET A 286 18.46 -7.28 19.03
C MET A 286 19.51 -8.17 19.69
N ASP A 287 19.18 -8.72 20.84
CA ASP A 287 19.94 -9.78 21.51
C ASP A 287 19.02 -10.97 21.80
N ASN A 288 19.16 -12.05 21.01
CA ASN A 288 18.34 -13.24 21.11
C ASN A 288 16.81 -12.95 21.12
N GLY A 289 16.37 -12.07 20.23
CA GLY A 289 14.97 -11.65 20.12
C GLY A 289 14.52 -10.63 21.18
N THR A 290 15.42 -10.16 22.04
CA THR A 290 15.16 -9.03 22.95
C THR A 290 15.54 -7.73 22.26
N PRO A 291 14.61 -6.77 22.10
CA PRO A 291 14.91 -5.52 21.43
C PRO A 291 15.91 -4.67 22.23
N LEU A 292 16.93 -4.13 21.53
CA LEU A 292 17.90 -3.20 22.10
C LEU A 292 17.68 -1.76 21.60
N THR A 293 17.16 -1.61 20.40
CA THR A 293 16.91 -0.29 19.79
C THR A 293 15.54 -0.15 19.19
N GLU A 294 15.10 -1.04 18.28
CA GLU A 294 13.77 -1.03 17.65
C GLU A 294 13.22 -2.46 17.50
N ILE A 295 11.89 -2.53 17.34
CA ILE A 295 11.18 -3.68 16.76
C ILE A 295 10.57 -3.23 15.44
N VAL A 296 10.74 -4.04 14.40
CA VAL A 296 10.14 -3.82 13.08
C VAL A 296 9.13 -4.92 12.80
N CYS A 297 7.99 -4.56 12.20
CA CYS A 297 7.09 -5.51 11.58
C CYS A 297 6.82 -5.14 10.12
N SER A 298 6.31 -6.10 9.35
CA SER A 298 6.13 -6.02 7.92
C SER A 298 4.82 -6.65 7.44
N VAL A 299 4.64 -6.65 6.12
CA VAL A 299 3.54 -7.33 5.40
C VAL A 299 4.13 -8.07 4.21
N ASP A 300 3.45 -9.11 3.76
CA ASP A 300 3.68 -10.06 2.66
C ASP A 300 4.38 -11.35 3.11
N PHE A 301 5.38 -11.29 3.96
CA PHE A 301 6.20 -12.40 4.47
C PHE A 301 6.78 -13.27 3.35
N ASP A 302 7.85 -12.79 2.77
CA ASP A 302 8.62 -13.53 1.75
C ASP A 302 9.84 -14.28 2.34
N GLU A 303 10.63 -14.94 1.47
CA GLU A 303 11.82 -15.69 1.85
C GLU A 303 12.89 -14.80 2.50
N VAL A 304 13.00 -13.53 2.06
CA VAL A 304 13.97 -12.58 2.63
C VAL A 304 13.55 -12.20 4.05
N GLU A 305 12.27 -11.95 4.25
CA GLU A 305 11.73 -11.65 5.57
C GLU A 305 11.79 -12.85 6.53
N TYR A 306 11.56 -14.07 6.03
CA TYR A 306 11.75 -15.28 6.81
C TYR A 306 13.16 -15.33 7.43
N GLY A 307 14.19 -15.11 6.61
CA GLY A 307 15.57 -15.08 7.08
C GLY A 307 15.82 -14.02 8.15
N GLN A 308 15.17 -12.86 8.04
CA GLN A 308 15.33 -11.78 9.00
C GLN A 308 14.47 -11.96 10.27
N VAL A 309 13.21 -12.39 10.14
CA VAL A 309 12.32 -12.61 11.29
C VAL A 309 12.94 -13.63 12.25
N TYR A 310 13.51 -14.71 11.73
CA TYR A 310 14.10 -15.76 12.54
C TYR A 310 15.61 -15.59 12.84
N ASP A 311 16.25 -14.52 12.35
CA ASP A 311 17.58 -14.11 12.83
C ASP A 311 17.45 -13.47 14.22
N PRO A 312 18.03 -14.07 15.27
CA PRO A 312 17.90 -13.56 16.65
C PRO A 312 18.51 -12.17 16.87
N SER A 313 19.32 -11.68 15.92
CA SER A 313 19.96 -10.36 15.97
C SER A 313 19.25 -9.28 15.16
N SER A 314 18.32 -9.65 14.29
CA SER A 314 17.55 -8.73 13.45
C SER A 314 16.39 -8.10 14.23
N SER A 315 16.10 -6.84 13.99
CA SER A 315 14.93 -6.13 14.56
C SER A 315 13.61 -6.45 13.85
N LEU A 316 13.64 -7.00 12.64
CA LEU A 316 12.42 -7.51 11.98
C LEU A 316 11.98 -8.79 12.71
N LYS A 317 10.83 -8.74 13.39
CA LYS A 317 10.37 -9.84 14.25
C LYS A 317 8.98 -10.35 13.94
N LEU A 318 8.21 -9.57 13.17
CA LEU A 318 6.86 -9.94 12.77
C LEU A 318 6.66 -9.61 11.29
N SER A 319 5.85 -10.40 10.63
CA SER A 319 5.30 -10.06 9.32
C SER A 319 3.90 -10.64 9.16
N MET A 320 3.01 -9.90 8.52
CA MET A 320 1.72 -10.41 8.08
C MET A 320 1.92 -11.27 6.84
N GLY A 321 1.71 -12.57 6.97
CA GLY A 321 1.75 -13.49 5.84
C GLY A 321 0.48 -13.40 4.99
N LEU A 322 0.61 -12.97 3.74
CA LEU A 322 -0.47 -12.96 2.76
C LEU A 322 -0.31 -14.14 1.78
N PRO A 323 -1.33 -14.99 1.57
CA PRO A 323 -1.20 -16.21 0.78
C PRO A 323 -1.34 -15.94 -0.73
N PRO A 324 -0.25 -15.79 -1.52
CA PRO A 324 -0.34 -15.42 -2.94
C PRO A 324 -0.97 -16.51 -3.80
N LEU A 325 -0.66 -17.79 -3.56
CA LEU A 325 -1.20 -18.87 -4.37
C LEU A 325 -2.71 -19.07 -4.12
N GLU A 326 -3.13 -18.98 -2.86
CA GLU A 326 -4.54 -19.10 -2.50
C GLU A 326 -5.36 -17.95 -3.07
N THR A 327 -4.88 -16.71 -2.94
CA THR A 327 -5.56 -15.54 -3.47
C THR A 327 -5.56 -15.51 -5.00
N GLY A 328 -4.48 -15.94 -5.65
CA GLY A 328 -4.43 -16.09 -7.10
C GLY A 328 -5.50 -17.04 -7.64
N ARG A 329 -5.61 -18.24 -7.05
CA ARG A 329 -6.68 -19.21 -7.37
C ARG A 329 -8.06 -18.66 -7.10
N GLY A 330 -8.22 -18.07 -5.92
CA GLY A 330 -9.52 -17.62 -5.46
C GLY A 330 -10.09 -16.45 -6.25
N ARG A 331 -9.26 -15.58 -6.80
CA ARG A 331 -9.68 -14.52 -7.72
C ARG A 331 -10.20 -15.09 -9.04
N ILE A 332 -9.59 -16.19 -9.54
CA ILE A 332 -10.09 -16.93 -10.72
C ILE A 332 -11.39 -17.66 -10.37
N ASP A 333 -11.46 -18.35 -9.24
CA ASP A 333 -12.66 -19.07 -8.80
C ASP A 333 -13.84 -18.10 -8.63
N LEU A 334 -13.62 -16.88 -8.10
CA LEU A 334 -14.67 -15.87 -7.97
C LEU A 334 -15.26 -15.49 -9.33
N ILE A 335 -14.42 -15.27 -10.35
CA ILE A 335 -14.88 -15.04 -11.73
C ILE A 335 -15.74 -16.20 -12.23
N MET A 336 -15.29 -17.44 -12.01
CA MET A 336 -16.01 -18.63 -12.47
C MET A 336 -17.32 -18.86 -11.71
N ASP A 337 -17.37 -18.51 -10.43
CA ASP A 337 -18.61 -18.58 -9.64
C ASP A 337 -19.64 -17.53 -10.09
N ILE A 338 -19.19 -16.34 -10.52
CA ILE A 338 -20.07 -15.36 -11.17
C ILE A 338 -20.57 -15.89 -12.51
N ALA A 339 -19.70 -16.44 -13.34
CA ALA A 339 -20.07 -17.03 -14.62
C ALA A 339 -21.10 -18.16 -14.47
N ALA A 340 -20.98 -18.96 -13.40
CA ALA A 340 -21.90 -20.03 -13.05
C ALA A 340 -23.20 -19.55 -12.36
N GLY A 341 -23.38 -18.25 -12.14
CA GLY A 341 -24.55 -17.67 -11.47
C GLY A 341 -24.64 -17.93 -9.97
N LYS A 342 -23.54 -18.36 -9.32
CA LYS A 342 -23.48 -18.59 -7.87
C LYS A 342 -23.27 -17.32 -7.08
N VAL A 343 -22.60 -16.31 -7.69
CA VAL A 343 -22.34 -14.99 -7.14
C VAL A 343 -22.90 -13.97 -8.12
N PRO A 344 -23.61 -12.93 -7.68
CA PRO A 344 -24.08 -11.87 -8.57
C PRO A 344 -22.90 -11.10 -9.15
N MET A 345 -22.98 -10.71 -10.42
CA MET A 345 -21.92 -9.94 -11.11
C MET A 345 -21.77 -8.53 -10.54
N ALA A 346 -22.88 -7.94 -10.07
CA ALA A 346 -22.90 -6.70 -9.31
C ALA A 346 -24.11 -6.71 -8.37
N SER A 347 -23.90 -6.27 -7.13
CA SER A 347 -24.95 -6.21 -6.09
C SER A 347 -24.71 -5.04 -5.15
N GLN A 348 -25.74 -4.67 -4.36
CA GLN A 348 -25.57 -3.70 -3.28
C GLN A 348 -26.11 -4.29 -1.97
N PRO A 349 -25.27 -4.49 -0.96
CA PRO A 349 -23.81 -4.27 -0.97
C PRO A 349 -23.07 -5.23 -1.91
N ALA A 350 -21.84 -4.88 -2.28
CA ALA A 350 -20.97 -5.77 -3.05
C ALA A 350 -20.66 -7.03 -2.27
N GLU A 351 -20.57 -8.18 -2.98
CA GLU A 351 -20.13 -9.43 -2.37
C GLU A 351 -18.64 -9.37 -2.01
N GLU A 352 -18.29 -9.82 -0.79
CA GLU A 352 -16.92 -9.86 -0.32
C GLU A 352 -16.44 -11.29 -0.09
N LYS A 353 -15.25 -11.60 -0.60
CA LYS A 353 -14.58 -12.88 -0.35
C LYS A 353 -13.29 -12.65 0.39
N PHE A 354 -13.22 -13.12 1.63
CA PHE A 354 -12.04 -12.95 2.48
C PHE A 354 -11.09 -14.15 2.35
N TYR A 355 -9.79 -13.84 2.31
CA TYR A 355 -8.68 -14.77 2.47
C TYR A 355 -8.01 -14.53 3.82
N LYS A 356 -7.54 -15.62 4.43
CA LYS A 356 -6.90 -15.53 5.73
C LYS A 356 -5.53 -14.89 5.59
N ALA A 357 -5.30 -13.80 6.34
CA ALA A 357 -3.95 -13.32 6.65
C ALA A 357 -3.39 -14.09 7.87
N TYR A 358 -2.07 -14.18 7.97
CA TYR A 358 -1.37 -14.96 8.98
C TYR A 358 -0.43 -14.07 9.79
N ASP A 359 -0.48 -14.21 11.10
CA ASP A 359 0.47 -13.57 12.00
C ASP A 359 1.72 -14.45 12.09
N ILE A 360 2.80 -13.98 11.48
CA ILE A 360 4.11 -14.64 11.49
C ILE A 360 5.00 -13.88 12.47
N SER A 361 5.24 -14.46 13.63
CA SER A 361 5.99 -13.81 14.69
C SER A 361 7.12 -14.72 15.19
N TYR A 362 8.32 -14.14 15.35
CA TYR A 362 9.47 -14.80 15.96
C TYR A 362 9.14 -15.41 17.34
N TRP A 363 8.25 -14.74 18.09
CA TRP A 363 7.95 -15.13 19.46
C TRP A 363 6.80 -16.14 19.60
N SER A 364 5.88 -16.16 18.62
CA SER A 364 4.65 -16.96 18.72
C SER A 364 4.54 -18.07 17.69
N MET A 365 5.26 -18.01 16.56
CA MET A 365 5.25 -19.04 15.52
C MET A 365 6.60 -19.76 15.45
N PRO A 366 6.65 -21.11 15.58
CA PRO A 366 7.86 -21.88 15.35
C PRO A 366 8.43 -21.66 13.94
N GLN A 367 9.76 -21.60 13.84
CA GLN A 367 10.45 -21.37 12.55
C GLN A 367 10.07 -22.40 11.48
N ASP A 368 9.94 -23.68 11.85
CA ASP A 368 9.57 -24.77 10.93
C ASP A 368 8.14 -24.59 10.39
N ASP A 369 7.21 -24.04 11.19
CA ASP A 369 5.83 -23.76 10.74
C ASP A 369 5.82 -22.60 9.74
N ALA A 370 6.61 -21.57 9.97
CA ALA A 370 6.77 -20.46 9.03
C ALA A 370 7.44 -20.89 7.72
N ALA A 371 8.46 -21.75 7.78
CA ALA A 371 9.07 -22.37 6.60
C ALA A 371 8.05 -23.21 5.81
N SER A 372 7.27 -24.01 6.50
CA SER A 372 6.19 -24.83 5.90
C SER A 372 5.14 -23.96 5.21
N TRP A 373 4.76 -22.83 5.83
CA TRP A 373 3.84 -21.87 5.26
C TRP A 373 4.40 -21.26 3.96
N LEU A 374 5.67 -20.79 3.97
CA LEU A 374 6.34 -20.25 2.78
C LEU A 374 6.43 -21.27 1.66
N ASN A 375 6.86 -22.49 1.97
CA ASN A 375 6.95 -23.58 0.98
C ASN A 375 5.59 -23.86 0.33
N THR A 376 4.51 -23.76 1.11
CA THR A 376 3.14 -23.95 0.61
C THR A 376 2.64 -22.78 -0.24
N GLN A 377 2.96 -21.54 0.17
CA GLN A 377 2.40 -20.33 -0.43
C GLN A 377 3.25 -19.77 -1.58
N PHE A 378 4.56 -20.02 -1.60
CA PHE A 378 5.45 -19.50 -2.64
C PHE A 378 6.13 -20.61 -3.47
N GLY A 379 5.92 -21.89 -3.09
CA GLY A 379 6.57 -23.00 -3.75
C GLY A 379 8.09 -23.03 -3.52
N THR A 380 8.55 -22.43 -2.42
CA THR A 380 9.95 -22.46 -1.98
C THR A 380 10.32 -23.84 -1.43
N ASN A 381 11.58 -24.06 -1.11
CA ASN A 381 12.08 -25.30 -0.50
C ASN A 381 13.03 -24.96 0.65
N ILE A 382 12.51 -24.19 1.62
CA ILE A 382 13.22 -23.83 2.84
C ILE A 382 13.25 -25.04 3.75
N GLN A 383 14.45 -25.39 4.27
CA GLN A 383 14.69 -26.52 5.18
C GLN A 383 14.88 -26.03 6.61
#